data_13e69c53b584ae90fc1bf891744c04e2
#
_entry.id   13e69c53b584ae90fc1bf891744c04e2
#
_cell.length_a   1.000
_cell.length_b   1.000
_cell.length_c   1.000
_cell.angle_alpha   90.00
_cell.angle_beta   90.00
_cell.angle_gamma   90.00
#
_symmetry.space_group_name_H-M   'P 1'
#
loop_
_entity.id
_entity.type
_entity.pdbx_description
1 polymer ?
#
loop_
_entity_poly.entity_id
_entity_poly.type
_entity_poly.pdbx_seq_one_letter_code
_entity_poly.pdbx_strand_id
1 'polypeptide(L)'
;KELNPYITLKSLPLKWFQDNIQPNQIKQLNKMFFCGNVGDPASAPELIKIAEYFKQHNPNIIVGLNTNGGLKTKNWWIKLGKVLQGPLDYCVFSIDGLENTNHLYRKNVKWQKIMENVEAFISTGASAQWDMLVFEHNKHQVDEAKQLAKEIGFTWFRSKETDRWDTYTKEIYINPTGHTEISMRPVNPYSKPDYDKINITCEKDRDSSIFLDYTGKFWPCCHMAEAYLNKIGYELHNDLRQYNNEELFTQYSTRLNNNTAFYICKRACGQ
;
A
#
# COMPACT_ATOMS: atom_id res chain seq x y z
N LYS A 1 -7.50 -8.56 -15.21
CA LYS A 1 -6.12 -8.84 -14.74
C LYS A 1 -6.08 -10.32 -14.42
N GLU A 2 -5.29 -11.09 -15.13
CA GLU A 2 -4.99 -12.44 -14.70
C GLU A 2 -4.38 -12.37 -13.32
N LEU A 3 -4.88 -13.17 -12.39
CA LEU A 3 -4.29 -13.29 -11.06
C LEU A 3 -2.85 -13.79 -11.26
N ASN A 4 -1.89 -13.12 -10.65
CA ASN A 4 -0.51 -13.58 -10.69
C ASN A 4 -0.46 -15.01 -10.11
N PRO A 5 -0.14 -16.04 -10.91
CA PRO A 5 -0.22 -17.44 -10.49
C PRO A 5 0.78 -17.79 -9.38
N TYR A 6 1.73 -16.92 -9.12
CA TYR A 6 2.75 -17.10 -8.07
C TYR A 6 2.32 -16.56 -6.70
N ILE A 7 1.20 -15.82 -6.66
CA ILE A 7 0.68 -15.25 -5.41
C ILE A 7 -0.41 -16.16 -4.86
N THR A 8 -0.17 -16.72 -3.70
CA THR A 8 -1.18 -17.46 -2.96
C THR A 8 -2.05 -16.48 -2.18
N LEU A 9 -3.37 -16.54 -2.39
CA LEU A 9 -4.33 -15.73 -1.62
C LEU A 9 -4.42 -16.25 -0.19
N LYS A 10 -3.56 -15.76 0.69
CA LYS A 10 -3.51 -16.10 2.12
C LYS A 10 -3.45 -14.82 2.95
N SER A 11 -3.90 -14.93 4.19
CA SER A 11 -3.74 -13.91 5.22
C SER A 11 -3.15 -14.57 6.45
N LEU A 12 -2.28 -13.89 7.14
CA LEU A 12 -1.79 -14.34 8.45
C LEU A 12 -2.94 -14.25 9.46
N PRO A 13 -3.27 -15.32 10.19
CA PRO A 13 -4.28 -15.29 11.25
C PRO A 13 -3.74 -14.60 12.50
N LEU A 14 -4.62 -14.14 13.39
CA LEU A 14 -4.24 -13.56 14.68
C LEU A 14 -3.28 -14.47 15.47
N LYS A 15 -3.55 -15.76 15.47
CA LYS A 15 -2.71 -16.77 16.12
C LYS A 15 -1.24 -16.69 15.71
N TRP A 16 -0.98 -16.44 14.40
CA TRP A 16 0.40 -16.28 13.92
C TRP A 16 1.10 -15.10 14.62
N PHE A 17 0.42 -13.96 14.75
CA PHE A 17 0.98 -12.78 15.43
C PHE A 17 1.25 -13.05 16.89
N GLN A 18 0.33 -13.74 17.58
CA GLN A 18 0.48 -14.11 19.00
C GLN A 18 1.66 -15.06 19.24
N ASP A 19 1.91 -15.98 18.31
CA ASP A 19 3.00 -16.95 18.42
C ASP A 19 4.37 -16.37 18.05
N ASN A 20 4.43 -15.37 17.15
CA ASN A 20 5.69 -14.90 16.57
C ASN A 20 6.09 -13.48 17.00
N ILE A 21 5.17 -12.67 17.54
CA ILE A 21 5.44 -11.30 17.99
C ILE A 21 5.00 -11.15 19.45
N GLN A 22 5.98 -11.18 20.33
CA GLN A 22 5.72 -11.16 21.76
C GLN A 22 5.28 -9.76 22.26
N PRO A 23 4.50 -9.66 23.34
CA PRO A 23 4.05 -8.39 23.92
C PRO A 23 5.17 -7.37 24.21
N ASN A 24 6.34 -7.85 24.64
CA ASN A 24 7.49 -6.99 24.90
C ASN A 24 8.09 -6.39 23.62
N GLN A 25 7.98 -7.07 22.48
CA GLN A 25 8.37 -6.54 21.16
C GLN A 25 7.35 -5.50 20.70
N ILE A 26 6.04 -5.77 20.87
CA ILE A 26 4.98 -4.81 20.49
C ILE A 26 5.13 -3.49 21.24
N LYS A 27 5.53 -3.52 22.53
CA LYS A 27 5.77 -2.31 23.34
C LYS A 27 6.86 -1.40 22.78
N GLN A 28 7.76 -1.93 21.97
CA GLN A 28 8.85 -1.18 21.35
C GLN A 28 8.48 -0.60 19.97
N LEU A 29 7.34 -0.98 19.42
CA LEU A 29 6.89 -0.50 18.12
C LEU A 29 6.22 0.86 18.23
N ASN A 30 6.63 1.80 17.39
CA ASN A 30 5.97 3.09 17.27
C ASN A 30 4.73 3.00 16.36
N LYS A 31 4.77 2.11 15.35
CA LYS A 31 3.73 2.04 14.33
C LYS A 31 3.55 0.63 13.78
N MET A 32 2.30 0.26 13.58
CA MET A 32 1.87 -0.88 12.77
C MET A 32 1.11 -0.37 11.55
N PHE A 33 1.54 -0.74 10.35
CA PHE A 33 0.94 -0.28 9.12
C PHE A 33 0.49 -1.44 8.23
N PHE A 34 -0.81 -1.50 7.96
CA PHE A 34 -1.38 -2.47 7.04
C PHE A 34 -1.39 -1.91 5.62
N CYS A 35 -0.56 -2.45 4.75
CA CYS A 35 -0.50 -2.06 3.34
C CYS A 35 -0.87 -3.21 2.41
N GLY A 36 -1.31 -2.86 1.21
CA GLY A 36 -1.87 -3.81 0.25
C GLY A 36 -0.98 -4.03 -0.97
N ASN A 37 0.30 -4.38 -0.81
CA ASN A 37 1.18 -4.62 -1.96
C ASN A 37 0.68 -5.75 -2.87
N VAL A 38 0.11 -6.79 -2.28
CA VAL A 38 -0.35 -7.99 -3.01
C VAL A 38 -1.88 -8.11 -3.02
N GLY A 39 -2.57 -7.34 -2.19
CA GLY A 39 -4.02 -7.32 -2.07
C GLY A 39 -4.48 -6.15 -1.22
N ASP A 40 -5.75 -6.12 -0.85
CA ASP A 40 -6.28 -5.11 0.05
C ASP A 40 -6.30 -5.66 1.49
N PRO A 41 -5.75 -4.95 2.49
CA PRO A 41 -5.74 -5.40 3.88
C PRO A 41 -7.13 -5.70 4.42
N ALA A 42 -8.16 -4.98 3.98
CA ALA A 42 -9.54 -5.27 4.37
C ALA A 42 -10.01 -6.67 3.92
N SER A 43 -9.30 -7.34 3.01
CA SER A 43 -9.60 -8.74 2.66
C SER A 43 -9.28 -9.70 3.80
N ALA A 44 -8.33 -9.37 4.69
CA ALA A 44 -7.94 -10.23 5.79
C ALA A 44 -9.09 -10.42 6.79
N PRO A 45 -9.45 -11.67 7.11
CA PRO A 45 -10.61 -11.95 7.99
C PRO A 45 -10.46 -11.39 9.41
N GLU A 46 -9.24 -11.40 9.95
CA GLU A 46 -8.95 -11.08 11.33
C GLU A 46 -8.23 -9.73 11.53
N LEU A 47 -8.22 -8.85 10.51
CA LEU A 47 -7.52 -7.56 10.56
C LEU A 47 -7.84 -6.76 11.83
N ILE A 48 -9.12 -6.64 12.17
CA ILE A 48 -9.57 -5.88 13.36
C ILE A 48 -8.97 -6.50 14.63
N LYS A 49 -9.06 -7.81 14.79
CA LYS A 49 -8.51 -8.51 15.96
C LYS A 49 -6.98 -8.36 16.06
N ILE A 50 -6.29 -8.33 14.92
CA ILE A 50 -4.84 -8.08 14.88
C ILE A 50 -4.55 -6.66 15.35
N ALA A 51 -5.27 -5.65 14.85
CA ALA A 51 -5.13 -4.28 15.29
C ALA A 51 -5.43 -4.12 16.81
N GLU A 52 -6.48 -4.76 17.30
CA GLU A 52 -6.83 -4.81 18.73
C GLU A 52 -5.70 -5.44 19.56
N TYR A 53 -5.12 -6.56 19.10
CA TYR A 53 -4.01 -7.22 19.76
C TYR A 53 -2.79 -6.31 19.93
N PHE A 54 -2.41 -5.59 18.89
CA PHE A 54 -1.31 -4.63 18.97
C PHE A 54 -1.63 -3.48 19.92
N LYS A 55 -2.82 -2.91 19.84
CA LYS A 55 -3.25 -1.82 20.74
C LYS A 55 -3.40 -2.27 22.21
N GLN A 56 -3.82 -3.50 22.45
CA GLN A 56 -3.90 -4.07 23.80
C GLN A 56 -2.53 -4.13 24.48
N HIS A 57 -1.47 -4.44 23.73
CA HIS A 57 -0.11 -4.55 24.27
C HIS A 57 0.70 -3.26 24.19
N ASN A 58 0.30 -2.34 23.32
CA ASN A 58 0.85 -0.99 23.22
C ASN A 58 -0.25 0.01 22.88
N PRO A 59 -0.92 0.61 23.87
CA PRO A 59 -2.00 1.58 23.62
C PRO A 59 -1.57 2.81 22.80
N ASN A 60 -0.28 3.14 22.80
CA ASN A 60 0.28 4.29 22.09
C ASN A 60 0.74 3.96 20.65
N ILE A 61 0.70 2.70 20.25
CA ILE A 61 1.09 2.34 18.89
C ILE A 61 0.19 3.02 17.87
N ILE A 62 0.80 3.63 16.86
CA ILE A 62 0.05 4.17 15.72
C ILE A 62 -0.37 3.01 14.83
N VAL A 63 -1.66 2.91 14.53
CA VAL A 63 -2.16 1.93 13.56
C VAL A 63 -2.63 2.65 12.31
N GLY A 64 -2.01 2.34 11.18
CA GLY A 64 -2.35 2.86 9.86
C GLY A 64 -2.83 1.76 8.92
N LEU A 65 -3.72 2.11 8.00
CA LEU A 65 -4.26 1.20 7.00
C LEU A 65 -4.35 1.88 5.63
N ASN A 66 -3.96 1.19 4.55
CA ASN A 66 -4.28 1.61 3.18
C ASN A 66 -5.25 0.62 2.54
N THR A 67 -6.33 1.12 1.95
CA THR A 67 -7.39 0.30 1.34
C THR A 67 -8.02 1.00 0.14
N ASN A 68 -8.67 0.24 -0.74
CA ASN A 68 -9.54 0.80 -1.76
C ASN A 68 -10.99 1.10 -1.27
N GLY A 69 -11.31 0.73 -0.04
CA GLY A 69 -12.62 0.99 0.58
C GLY A 69 -13.79 0.13 0.05
N GLY A 70 -13.58 -0.69 -0.98
CA GLY A 70 -14.66 -1.41 -1.68
C GLY A 70 -15.12 -2.71 -1.03
N LEU A 71 -14.40 -3.19 -0.01
CA LEU A 71 -14.68 -4.46 0.66
C LEU A 71 -15.47 -4.26 1.97
N LYS A 72 -15.99 -5.37 2.50
CA LYS A 72 -16.67 -5.45 3.80
C LYS A 72 -18.02 -4.68 3.86
N THR A 73 -18.63 -4.67 5.04
CA THR A 73 -19.92 -4.01 5.32
C THR A 73 -19.72 -2.74 6.14
N LYS A 74 -20.70 -1.84 6.16
CA LYS A 74 -20.71 -0.66 7.04
C LYS A 74 -20.36 -1.01 8.49
N ASN A 75 -20.96 -2.07 9.03
CA ASN A 75 -20.69 -2.53 10.40
C ASN A 75 -19.22 -2.91 10.64
N TRP A 76 -18.56 -3.48 9.65
CA TRP A 76 -17.15 -3.81 9.75
C TRP A 76 -16.30 -2.53 9.82
N TRP A 77 -16.63 -1.51 9.01
CA TRP A 77 -15.93 -0.23 9.00
C TRP A 77 -16.16 0.56 10.28
N ILE A 78 -17.38 0.52 10.85
CA ILE A 78 -17.65 1.07 12.19
C ILE A 78 -16.80 0.37 13.26
N LYS A 79 -16.69 -0.95 13.22
CA LYS A 79 -15.84 -1.70 14.17
C LYS A 79 -14.36 -1.31 14.03
N LEU A 80 -13.86 -1.25 12.80
CA LEU A 80 -12.47 -0.82 12.56
C LEU A 80 -12.24 0.61 13.06
N GLY A 81 -13.13 1.55 12.74
CA GLY A 81 -13.03 2.93 13.18
C GLY A 81 -13.03 3.06 14.72
N LYS A 82 -13.78 2.23 15.44
CA LYS A 82 -13.75 2.20 16.90
C LYS A 82 -12.43 1.67 17.49
N VAL A 83 -11.65 0.90 16.74
CA VAL A 83 -10.31 0.45 17.14
C VAL A 83 -9.26 1.52 16.84
N LEU A 84 -9.42 2.24 15.74
CA LEU A 84 -8.49 3.28 15.29
C LEU A 84 -8.84 4.66 15.90
N GLN A 85 -8.75 4.77 17.22
CA GLN A 85 -9.10 5.97 18.00
C GLN A 85 -7.88 6.70 18.58
N GLY A 86 -6.67 6.20 18.36
CA GLY A 86 -5.46 6.91 18.76
C GLY A 86 -5.28 8.21 17.97
N PRO A 87 -4.65 9.23 18.56
CA PRO A 87 -4.58 10.57 17.96
C PRO A 87 -3.83 10.62 16.63
N LEU A 88 -3.02 9.60 16.34
CA LEU A 88 -2.26 9.45 15.09
C LEU A 88 -2.66 8.22 14.29
N ASP A 89 -3.71 7.49 14.71
CA ASP A 89 -4.27 6.39 13.90
C ASP A 89 -4.95 6.94 12.65
N TYR A 90 -4.92 6.16 11.57
CA TYR A 90 -5.54 6.62 10.32
C TYR A 90 -5.90 5.47 9.38
N CYS A 91 -6.88 5.73 8.52
CA CYS A 91 -7.18 4.90 7.37
C CYS A 91 -7.07 5.72 6.09
N VAL A 92 -6.21 5.30 5.16
CA VAL A 92 -6.08 5.91 3.84
C VAL A 92 -6.98 5.16 2.87
N PHE A 93 -7.94 5.85 2.31
CA PHE A 93 -8.77 5.36 1.23
C PHE A 93 -8.14 5.77 -0.10
N SER A 94 -7.69 4.79 -0.87
CA SER A 94 -7.11 4.98 -2.20
C SER A 94 -8.24 5.04 -3.24
N ILE A 95 -8.70 6.24 -3.56
CA ILE A 95 -9.80 6.52 -4.48
C ILE A 95 -9.26 7.38 -5.62
N ASP A 96 -9.24 6.84 -6.83
CA ASP A 96 -8.50 7.43 -7.95
C ASP A 96 -9.44 8.05 -9.00
N GLY A 97 -10.25 8.99 -8.56
CA GLY A 97 -11.23 9.73 -9.33
C GLY A 97 -12.59 9.80 -8.65
N LEU A 98 -13.57 10.36 -9.31
CA LEU A 98 -14.96 10.43 -8.89
C LEU A 98 -15.76 9.22 -9.41
N GLU A 99 -17.08 9.22 -9.25
CA GLU A 99 -17.96 8.12 -9.60
C GLU A 99 -17.77 7.61 -11.04
N ASN A 100 -17.61 8.56 -11.97
CA ASN A 100 -17.48 8.29 -13.41
C ASN A 100 -16.07 7.86 -13.86
N THR A 101 -15.05 7.95 -13.00
CA THR A 101 -13.65 7.66 -13.38
C THR A 101 -12.93 6.69 -12.46
N ASN A 102 -13.29 6.63 -11.17
CA ASN A 102 -12.60 5.75 -10.21
C ASN A 102 -12.55 4.28 -10.66
N HIS A 103 -13.64 3.78 -11.25
CA HIS A 103 -13.74 2.38 -11.73
C HIS A 103 -12.80 2.06 -12.90
N LEU A 104 -12.29 3.07 -13.60
CA LEU A 104 -11.37 2.89 -14.72
C LEU A 104 -10.04 2.31 -14.24
N TYR A 105 -9.54 2.78 -13.12
CA TYR A 105 -8.33 2.26 -12.49
C TYR A 105 -8.64 1.24 -11.38
N ARG A 106 -9.58 1.55 -10.49
CA ARG A 106 -10.03 0.68 -9.41
C ARG A 106 -11.10 -0.30 -9.90
N LYS A 107 -10.67 -1.26 -10.71
CA LYS A 107 -11.59 -2.27 -11.31
C LYS A 107 -12.30 -3.08 -10.21
N ASN A 108 -13.57 -3.40 -10.48
CA ASN A 108 -14.44 -4.16 -9.58
C ASN A 108 -14.77 -3.49 -8.22
N VAL A 109 -14.53 -2.20 -8.08
CA VAL A 109 -14.91 -1.44 -6.90
C VAL A 109 -16.05 -0.49 -7.26
N LYS A 110 -17.17 -0.59 -6.56
CA LYS A 110 -18.35 0.26 -6.80
C LYS A 110 -18.24 1.54 -5.98
N TRP A 111 -18.40 2.69 -6.64
CA TRP A 111 -18.34 4.02 -6.01
C TRP A 111 -19.23 4.14 -4.78
N GLN A 112 -20.52 3.85 -4.92
CA GLN A 112 -21.47 3.92 -3.82
C GLN A 112 -21.02 3.09 -2.61
N LYS A 113 -20.43 1.92 -2.86
CA LYS A 113 -19.92 1.06 -1.79
C LYS A 113 -18.74 1.67 -1.05
N ILE A 114 -17.85 2.36 -1.78
CA ILE A 114 -16.75 3.10 -1.16
C ILE A 114 -17.31 4.20 -0.26
N MET A 115 -18.20 5.04 -0.78
CA MET A 115 -18.75 6.16 -0.03
C MET A 115 -19.49 5.70 1.22
N GLU A 116 -20.33 4.67 1.13
CA GLU A 116 -20.99 4.06 2.28
C GLU A 116 -20.02 3.58 3.36
N ASN A 117 -18.90 2.99 2.96
CA ASN A 117 -17.90 2.47 3.89
C ASN A 117 -17.07 3.60 4.52
N VAL A 118 -16.72 4.61 3.74
CA VAL A 118 -16.02 5.82 4.19
C VAL A 118 -16.86 6.56 5.24
N GLU A 119 -18.13 6.85 4.94
CA GLU A 119 -19.05 7.52 5.86
C GLU A 119 -19.20 6.72 7.15
N ALA A 120 -19.35 5.39 7.05
CA ALA A 120 -19.44 4.51 8.21
C ALA A 120 -18.16 4.54 9.08
N PHE A 121 -16.98 4.64 8.47
CA PHE A 121 -15.73 4.77 9.19
C PHE A 121 -15.60 6.15 9.86
N ILE A 122 -15.85 7.24 9.11
CA ILE A 122 -15.77 8.63 9.59
C ILE A 122 -16.77 8.88 10.72
N SER A 123 -17.97 8.27 10.68
CA SER A 123 -18.99 8.42 11.71
C SER A 123 -18.54 8.00 13.12
N THR A 124 -17.43 7.26 13.23
CA THR A 124 -16.84 6.86 14.51
C THR A 124 -15.89 7.92 15.10
N GLY A 125 -15.61 9.00 14.39
CA GLY A 125 -14.58 9.98 14.74
C GLY A 125 -13.17 9.58 14.35
N ALA A 126 -12.97 8.42 13.71
CA ALA A 126 -11.64 7.97 13.28
C ALA A 126 -11.12 8.79 12.08
N SER A 127 -9.80 8.97 12.02
CA SER A 127 -9.13 9.74 10.97
C SER A 127 -9.14 9.00 9.63
N ALA A 128 -9.87 9.52 8.66
CA ALA A 128 -9.89 9.08 7.28
C ALA A 128 -9.08 10.02 6.39
N GLN A 129 -8.24 9.45 5.53
CA GLN A 129 -7.45 10.18 4.54
C GLN A 129 -7.82 9.69 3.15
N TRP A 130 -7.88 10.59 2.18
CA TRP A 130 -8.12 10.25 0.79
C TRP A 130 -6.83 10.45 -0.01
N ASP A 131 -6.25 9.37 -0.55
CA ASP A 131 -5.17 9.41 -1.53
C ASP A 131 -5.73 9.17 -2.94
N MET A 132 -5.45 10.10 -3.85
CA MET A 132 -5.84 10.03 -5.25
C MET A 132 -4.61 9.99 -6.14
N LEU A 133 -4.45 8.92 -6.91
CA LEU A 133 -3.48 8.88 -8.00
C LEU A 133 -4.03 9.66 -9.20
N VAL A 134 -3.21 10.57 -9.72
CA VAL A 134 -3.59 11.43 -10.84
C VAL A 134 -3.07 10.84 -12.14
N PHE A 135 -4.00 10.68 -13.08
CA PHE A 135 -3.79 10.20 -14.45
C PHE A 135 -4.40 11.20 -15.43
N GLU A 136 -4.07 11.08 -16.71
CA GLU A 136 -4.67 11.91 -17.75
C GLU A 136 -6.22 11.88 -17.74
N HIS A 137 -6.83 10.72 -17.43
CA HIS A 137 -8.28 10.56 -17.43
C HIS A 137 -9.01 11.17 -16.23
N ASN A 138 -8.31 11.45 -15.12
CA ASN A 138 -8.93 11.97 -13.90
C ASN A 138 -8.33 13.29 -13.39
N LYS A 139 -7.30 13.84 -14.06
CA LYS A 139 -6.61 15.07 -13.61
C LYS A 139 -7.54 16.27 -13.47
N HIS A 140 -8.58 16.35 -14.31
CA HIS A 140 -9.58 17.41 -14.27
C HIS A 140 -10.51 17.35 -13.04
N GLN A 141 -10.48 16.26 -12.27
CA GLN A 141 -11.36 16.03 -11.11
C GLN A 141 -10.67 16.31 -9.77
N VAL A 142 -9.41 16.70 -9.75
CA VAL A 142 -8.63 16.84 -8.49
C VAL A 142 -9.27 17.86 -7.54
N ASP A 143 -9.68 19.01 -8.05
CA ASP A 143 -10.28 20.07 -7.21
C ASP A 143 -11.68 19.67 -6.70
N GLU A 144 -12.49 19.05 -7.55
CA GLU A 144 -13.80 18.53 -7.17
C GLU A 144 -13.67 17.39 -6.14
N ALA A 145 -12.74 16.47 -6.32
CA ALA A 145 -12.46 15.41 -5.36
C ALA A 145 -11.98 15.95 -4.00
N LYS A 146 -11.15 16.99 -4.01
CA LYS A 146 -10.69 17.67 -2.79
C LYS A 146 -11.86 18.33 -2.06
N GLN A 147 -12.76 18.99 -2.77
CA GLN A 147 -13.94 19.61 -2.18
C GLN A 147 -14.88 18.54 -1.60
N LEU A 148 -15.15 17.47 -2.34
CA LEU A 148 -15.97 16.35 -1.89
C LEU A 148 -15.37 15.66 -0.67
N ALA A 149 -14.06 15.48 -0.61
CA ALA A 149 -13.37 14.92 0.55
C ALA A 149 -13.64 15.76 1.82
N LYS A 150 -13.60 17.08 1.70
CA LYS A 150 -13.91 17.99 2.81
C LYS A 150 -15.37 17.87 3.25
N GLU A 151 -16.31 17.79 2.31
CA GLU A 151 -17.75 17.68 2.59
C GLU A 151 -18.11 16.37 3.29
N ILE A 152 -17.46 15.26 2.90
CA ILE A 152 -17.65 13.94 3.54
C ILE A 152 -16.99 13.89 4.92
N GLY A 153 -15.99 14.74 5.21
CA GLY A 153 -15.32 14.80 6.50
C GLY A 153 -13.98 14.04 6.54
N PHE A 154 -13.33 13.84 5.41
CA PHE A 154 -11.95 13.37 5.42
C PHE A 154 -11.03 14.36 6.14
N THR A 155 -10.15 13.85 6.99
CA THR A 155 -9.16 14.67 7.72
C THR A 155 -8.03 15.14 6.82
N TRP A 156 -7.78 14.42 5.71
CA TRP A 156 -6.70 14.73 4.76
C TRP A 156 -7.07 14.28 3.35
N PHE A 157 -6.74 15.12 2.37
CA PHE A 157 -6.79 14.79 0.94
C PHE A 157 -5.42 15.00 0.32
N ARG A 158 -4.94 14.02 -0.43
CA ARG A 158 -3.70 14.10 -1.19
C ARG A 158 -3.90 13.60 -2.61
N SER A 159 -3.55 14.44 -3.58
CA SER A 159 -3.36 14.02 -4.96
C SER A 159 -1.88 13.74 -5.22
N LYS A 160 -1.59 12.67 -5.93
CA LYS A 160 -0.24 12.23 -6.24
C LYS A 160 -0.16 11.81 -7.70
N GLU A 161 0.79 12.37 -8.44
CA GLU A 161 1.13 11.85 -9.76
C GLU A 161 1.74 10.44 -9.60
N THR A 162 1.46 9.57 -10.56
CA THR A 162 1.98 8.21 -10.54
C THR A 162 3.24 8.08 -11.35
N ASP A 163 4.22 7.40 -10.81
CA ASP A 163 5.47 7.00 -11.46
C ASP A 163 5.48 5.51 -11.85
N ARG A 164 4.34 4.82 -11.68
CA ARG A 164 4.24 3.37 -11.91
C ARG A 164 4.35 2.95 -13.37
N TRP A 165 4.14 3.88 -14.28
CA TRP A 165 4.15 3.65 -15.72
C TRP A 165 5.38 4.36 -16.30
N ASP A 166 6.41 3.59 -16.60
CA ASP A 166 7.49 4.12 -17.40
C ASP A 166 7.04 4.26 -18.87
N THR A 167 7.83 4.96 -19.65
CA THR A 167 7.54 5.24 -21.07
C THR A 167 7.43 3.98 -21.94
N TYR A 168 7.73 2.81 -21.40
CA TYR A 168 7.74 1.53 -22.13
C TYR A 168 6.40 0.78 -22.04
N THR A 169 5.57 1.05 -21.08
CA THR A 169 4.27 0.42 -20.95
C THR A 169 3.19 1.27 -21.63
N LYS A 170 3.10 1.19 -22.95
CA LYS A 170 1.89 1.57 -23.68
C LYS A 170 0.80 0.54 -23.43
N GLU A 171 0.35 0.38 -22.20
CA GLU A 171 -0.85 -0.38 -21.97
C GLU A 171 -2.07 0.50 -22.23
N ILE A 172 -2.60 0.36 -23.43
CA ILE A 172 -3.91 0.89 -23.80
C ILE A 172 -4.93 -0.04 -23.15
N TYR A 173 -5.57 0.42 -22.09
CA TYR A 173 -6.71 -0.31 -21.54
C TYR A 173 -7.94 -0.02 -22.38
N ILE A 174 -8.38 -1.02 -23.12
CA ILE A 174 -9.68 -0.99 -23.79
C ILE A 174 -10.75 -1.12 -22.71
N ASN A 175 -11.67 -0.18 -22.65
CA ASN A 175 -12.87 -0.27 -21.84
C ASN A 175 -13.57 -1.61 -22.12
N PRO A 176 -14.04 -2.38 -21.10
CA PRO A 176 -14.79 -3.62 -21.31
C PRO A 176 -16.01 -3.48 -22.23
N THR A 177 -16.52 -2.29 -22.43
CA THR A 177 -17.60 -1.99 -23.40
C THR A 177 -17.10 -1.72 -24.83
N GLY A 178 -15.79 -1.74 -25.08
CA GLY A 178 -15.19 -1.66 -26.41
C GLY A 178 -15.19 -0.27 -27.07
N HIS A 179 -15.54 0.80 -26.34
CA HIS A 179 -15.81 2.09 -26.99
C HIS A 179 -14.91 3.27 -26.63
N THR A 180 -13.91 3.11 -25.73
CA THR A 180 -13.00 4.22 -25.42
C THR A 180 -11.63 3.71 -25.01
N GLU A 181 -10.59 4.11 -25.72
CA GLU A 181 -9.22 3.94 -25.26
C GLU A 181 -8.98 4.93 -24.12
N ILE A 182 -8.76 4.41 -22.92
CA ILE A 182 -8.42 5.23 -21.77
C ILE A 182 -6.93 5.12 -21.54
N SER A 183 -6.24 6.23 -21.76
CA SER A 183 -4.82 6.32 -21.45
C SER A 183 -4.62 6.38 -19.95
N MET A 184 -4.03 5.33 -19.37
CA MET A 184 -3.51 5.32 -18.00
C MET A 184 -2.14 6.00 -17.91
N ARG A 185 -1.82 6.87 -18.87
CA ARG A 185 -0.53 7.57 -18.88
C ARG A 185 -0.39 8.45 -17.65
N PRO A 186 0.80 8.49 -17.04
CA PRO A 186 1.12 9.53 -16.08
C PRO A 186 1.05 10.89 -16.75
N VAL A 187 0.69 11.92 -15.97
CA VAL A 187 0.67 13.32 -16.47
C VAL A 187 2.06 13.72 -16.97
N ASN A 188 3.10 13.31 -16.22
CA ASN A 188 4.50 13.49 -16.56
C ASN A 188 5.16 12.13 -16.77
N PRO A 189 5.49 11.73 -18.00
CA PRO A 189 6.17 10.47 -18.22
C PRO A 189 7.58 10.50 -17.63
N TYR A 190 7.87 9.53 -16.79
CA TYR A 190 9.16 9.38 -16.13
C TYR A 190 10.25 8.96 -17.14
N SER A 191 11.33 9.71 -17.18
CA SER A 191 12.54 9.30 -17.91
C SER A 191 13.32 8.29 -17.08
N LYS A 192 13.65 7.13 -17.64
CA LYS A 192 14.41 6.07 -16.96
C LYS A 192 15.79 6.60 -16.56
N PRO A 193 16.12 6.67 -15.27
CA PRO A 193 17.43 7.14 -14.83
C PRO A 193 18.51 6.08 -15.12
N ASP A 194 19.76 6.53 -15.18
CA ASP A 194 20.92 5.64 -15.20
C ASP A 194 21.12 5.03 -13.81
N TYR A 195 20.57 3.83 -13.62
CA TYR A 195 20.59 3.14 -12.32
C TYR A 195 22.00 2.86 -11.79
N ASP A 196 23.03 2.94 -12.60
CA ASP A 196 24.42 2.72 -12.16
C ASP A 196 25.02 3.96 -11.47
N LYS A 197 24.44 5.14 -11.71
CA LYS A 197 24.89 6.43 -11.17
C LYS A 197 24.03 6.97 -10.03
N ILE A 198 23.02 6.23 -9.61
CA ILE A 198 22.05 6.70 -8.62
C ILE A 198 22.57 6.53 -7.19
N ASN A 199 22.51 7.60 -6.41
CA ASN A 199 22.66 7.53 -4.96
C ASN A 199 21.34 7.10 -4.33
N ILE A 200 21.42 6.26 -3.29
CA ILE A 200 20.24 5.77 -2.59
C ILE A 200 20.23 6.32 -1.17
N THR A 201 19.14 7.00 -0.82
CA THR A 201 18.82 7.30 0.57
C THR A 201 17.62 6.43 0.97
N CYS A 202 17.86 5.41 1.79
CA CYS A 202 16.82 4.48 2.17
C CYS A 202 15.99 5.03 3.33
N GLU A 203 14.74 5.42 3.05
CA GLU A 203 13.80 5.87 4.09
C GLU A 203 13.52 4.77 5.12
N LYS A 204 13.49 3.50 4.71
CA LYS A 204 13.17 2.39 5.60
C LYS A 204 14.28 2.08 6.60
N ASP A 205 15.51 2.30 6.19
CA ASP A 205 16.67 2.23 7.09
C ASP A 205 16.64 3.39 8.09
N ARG A 206 16.44 4.60 7.60
CA ARG A 206 16.29 5.80 8.45
C ARG A 206 15.15 5.68 9.45
N ASP A 207 14.00 5.13 9.03
CA ASP A 207 12.79 5.02 9.86
C ASP A 207 12.81 3.72 10.72
N SER A 208 13.88 2.92 10.65
CA SER A 208 14.00 1.62 11.35
C SER A 208 12.78 0.72 11.13
N SER A 209 12.29 0.65 9.89
CA SER A 209 11.08 -0.08 9.55
C SER A 209 11.38 -1.39 8.83
N ILE A 210 10.57 -2.40 9.11
CA ILE A 210 10.60 -3.71 8.45
C ILE A 210 9.25 -4.02 7.82
N PHE A 211 9.24 -4.88 6.83
CA PHE A 211 8.03 -5.34 6.16
C PHE A 211 7.79 -6.83 6.44
N LEU A 212 6.57 -7.16 6.85
CA LEU A 212 6.08 -8.52 7.02
C LEU A 212 5.14 -8.87 5.87
N ASP A 213 5.44 -9.91 5.11
CA ASP A 213 4.57 -10.36 4.03
C ASP A 213 3.48 -11.35 4.52
N TYR A 214 2.54 -11.66 3.64
CA TYR A 214 1.42 -12.56 3.91
C TYR A 214 1.82 -14.03 4.13
N THR A 215 3.08 -14.40 3.90
CA THR A 215 3.62 -15.74 4.17
C THR A 215 4.25 -15.85 5.54
N GLY A 216 4.43 -14.72 6.25
CA GLY A 216 5.11 -14.66 7.54
C GLY A 216 6.61 -14.39 7.44
N LYS A 217 7.10 -14.01 6.26
CA LYS A 217 8.51 -13.67 6.06
C LYS A 217 8.74 -12.19 6.28
N PHE A 218 9.81 -11.86 7.01
CA PHE A 218 10.26 -10.48 7.21
C PHE A 218 11.20 -10.03 6.09
N TRP A 219 11.10 -8.77 5.72
CA TRP A 219 11.86 -8.12 4.68
C TRP A 219 12.37 -6.75 5.13
N PRO A 220 13.52 -6.28 4.63
CA PRO A 220 13.96 -4.90 4.88
C PRO A 220 12.95 -3.85 4.41
N CYS A 221 12.23 -4.09 3.30
CA CYS A 221 11.18 -3.20 2.83
C CYS A 221 10.15 -3.91 1.94
N CYS A 222 9.02 -3.24 1.70
CA CYS A 222 7.92 -3.77 0.87
C CYS A 222 8.32 -3.94 -0.61
N HIS A 223 9.20 -3.10 -1.16
CA HIS A 223 9.65 -3.23 -2.54
C HIS A 223 10.45 -4.50 -2.77
N MET A 224 11.32 -4.88 -1.83
CA MET A 224 12.06 -6.14 -1.90
C MET A 224 11.12 -7.35 -1.82
N ALA A 225 10.14 -7.31 -0.91
CA ALA A 225 9.13 -8.35 -0.81
C ALA A 225 8.30 -8.47 -2.10
N GLU A 226 7.85 -7.34 -2.66
CA GLU A 226 7.07 -7.30 -3.90
C GLU A 226 7.87 -7.86 -5.07
N ALA A 227 9.11 -7.46 -5.24
CA ALA A 227 10.00 -7.97 -6.30
C ALA A 227 10.20 -9.49 -6.21
N TYR A 228 10.33 -10.01 -4.99
CA TYR A 228 10.46 -11.45 -4.75
C TYR A 228 9.15 -12.21 -5.02
N LEU A 229 8.02 -11.71 -4.52
CA LEU A 229 6.73 -12.40 -4.58
C LEU A 229 6.13 -12.37 -5.99
N ASN A 230 6.23 -11.25 -6.69
CA ASN A 230 5.62 -11.10 -8.01
C ASN A 230 6.32 -11.88 -9.10
N LYS A 231 7.57 -12.26 -8.91
CA LYS A 231 8.42 -12.94 -9.91
C LYS A 231 8.42 -12.28 -11.30
N ILE A 232 7.94 -11.05 -11.40
CA ILE A 232 7.96 -10.23 -12.62
C ILE A 232 9.36 -9.65 -12.74
N GLY A 233 9.98 -9.81 -13.90
CA GLY A 233 11.38 -9.41 -14.10
C GLY A 233 12.36 -10.29 -13.31
N TYR A 234 12.12 -11.60 -13.32
CA TYR A 234 12.85 -12.61 -12.54
C TYR A 234 14.37 -12.47 -12.62
N GLU A 235 14.86 -12.14 -13.81
CA GLU A 235 16.28 -11.99 -14.09
C GLU A 235 16.92 -10.79 -13.40
N LEU A 236 16.14 -9.72 -13.22
CA LEU A 236 16.60 -8.47 -12.59
C LEU A 236 16.68 -8.54 -11.06
N HIS A 237 16.09 -9.57 -10.45
CA HIS A 237 15.98 -9.72 -8.99
C HIS A 237 16.62 -11.03 -8.49
N ASN A 238 17.44 -11.68 -9.32
CA ASN A 238 18.13 -12.92 -8.95
C ASN A 238 19.04 -12.73 -7.73
N ASP A 239 19.53 -11.52 -7.54
CA ASP A 239 20.37 -11.16 -6.41
C ASP A 239 19.65 -11.23 -5.05
N LEU A 240 18.30 -11.09 -5.01
CA LEU A 240 17.52 -11.23 -3.78
C LEU A 240 17.27 -12.68 -3.36
N ARG A 241 17.32 -13.61 -4.31
CA ARG A 241 16.87 -14.99 -4.11
C ARG A 241 17.91 -15.93 -3.58
N GLN A 242 19.16 -15.52 -3.68
CA GLN A 242 20.29 -16.31 -3.19
C GLN A 242 20.47 -16.24 -1.67
N TYR A 243 19.71 -15.37 -0.96
CA TYR A 243 19.88 -15.16 0.47
C TYR A 243 18.71 -15.70 1.28
N ASN A 244 18.98 -16.34 2.40
CA ASN A 244 17.99 -16.58 3.45
C ASN A 244 17.63 -15.25 4.18
N ASN A 245 16.71 -15.29 5.15
CA ASN A 245 16.27 -14.07 5.82
C ASN A 245 17.38 -13.32 6.56
N GLU A 246 18.19 -14.03 7.33
CA GLU A 246 19.27 -13.43 8.13
C GLU A 246 20.36 -12.85 7.23
N GLU A 247 20.78 -13.62 6.23
CA GLU A 247 21.73 -13.18 5.20
C GLU A 247 21.21 -11.98 4.42
N LEU A 248 19.89 -11.94 4.09
CA LEU A 248 19.28 -10.85 3.35
C LEU A 248 19.40 -9.52 4.10
N PHE A 249 19.10 -9.50 5.41
CA PHE A 249 19.23 -8.28 6.22
C PHE A 249 20.69 -7.82 6.33
N THR A 250 21.61 -8.76 6.52
CA THR A 250 23.05 -8.47 6.56
C THR A 250 23.52 -7.89 5.24
N GLN A 251 23.16 -8.51 4.12
CA GLN A 251 23.52 -8.04 2.78
C GLN A 251 22.87 -6.70 2.42
N TYR A 252 21.63 -6.48 2.85
CA TYR A 252 20.94 -5.20 2.65
C TYR A 252 21.73 -4.06 3.29
N SER A 253 22.08 -4.15 4.57
CA SER A 253 22.85 -3.12 5.28
C SER A 253 24.25 -2.93 4.68
N THR A 254 24.95 -4.03 4.38
CA THR A 254 26.31 -3.99 3.79
C THR A 254 26.30 -3.31 2.42
N ARG A 255 25.34 -3.65 1.57
CA ARG A 255 25.25 -3.09 0.22
C ARG A 255 24.84 -1.62 0.20
N LEU A 256 23.98 -1.17 1.12
CA LEU A 256 23.66 0.25 1.27
C LEU A 256 24.90 1.06 1.66
N ASN A 257 25.65 0.58 2.65
CA ASN A 257 26.85 1.26 3.14
C ASN A 257 27.98 1.34 2.10
N ASN A 258 28.06 0.35 1.22
CA ASN A 258 29.11 0.26 0.17
C ASN A 258 28.67 0.80 -1.19
N ASN A 259 27.50 1.44 -1.27
CA ASN A 259 26.90 1.94 -2.52
C ASN A 259 26.70 0.87 -3.61
N THR A 260 26.55 -0.39 -3.21
CA THR A 260 26.28 -1.55 -4.10
C THR A 260 24.86 -2.11 -3.90
N ALA A 261 23.92 -1.22 -3.64
CA ALA A 261 22.54 -1.58 -3.32
C ALA A 261 21.89 -2.49 -4.37
N PHE A 262 20.92 -3.30 -3.91
CA PHE A 262 20.13 -4.16 -4.80
C PHE A 262 19.45 -3.35 -5.91
N TYR A 263 19.27 -3.95 -7.08
CA TYR A 263 18.62 -3.30 -8.22
C TYR A 263 17.24 -2.70 -7.84
N ILE A 264 16.44 -3.43 -7.05
CA ILE A 264 15.14 -2.92 -6.60
C ILE A 264 15.26 -1.67 -5.75
N CYS A 265 16.31 -1.53 -4.95
CA CYS A 265 16.55 -0.31 -4.16
C CYS A 265 16.85 0.88 -5.07
N LYS A 266 17.68 0.67 -6.10
CA LYS A 266 17.99 1.69 -7.11
C LYS A 266 16.75 2.13 -7.87
N ARG A 267 15.88 1.18 -8.23
CA ARG A 267 14.64 1.45 -8.96
C ARG A 267 13.58 2.16 -8.12
N ALA A 268 13.43 1.78 -6.86
CA ALA A 268 12.34 2.26 -6.01
C ALA A 268 12.69 3.51 -5.19
N CYS A 269 13.97 3.71 -4.85
CA CYS A 269 14.42 4.74 -3.92
C CYS A 269 15.58 5.58 -4.48
N GLY A 270 16.03 5.31 -5.70
CA GLY A 270 17.09 6.08 -6.33
C GLY A 270 16.60 7.47 -6.74
N GLN A 271 17.40 8.51 -6.44
CA GLN A 271 17.17 9.90 -6.83
C GLN A 271 18.26 10.38 -7.79
#